data_9ac166c17a86ad177a34599b5867ad63
#
_entry.id   9ac166c17a86ad177a34599b5867ad63
#
_cell.length_a   1.000
_cell.length_b   1.000
_cell.length_c   1.000
_cell.angle_alpha   90.00
_cell.angle_beta   90.00
_cell.angle_gamma   90.00
#
_symmetry.space_group_name_H-M   'P 1'
#
loop_
_entity.id
_entity.type
_entity.pdbx_description
1 polymer ?
#
loop_
_entity_poly.entity_id
_entity_poly.type
_entity_poly.pdbx_seq_one_letter_code
_entity_poly.pdbx_strand_id
1 'polypeptide(L)'
;MKKLFLISLISLLAIPAFTQSLPRSTPEAEGISSEAIQQYIEKIDPKKHELHSYMLIRHGKVISEAWWKPYAADKVHSMYSVSKSWTSTAIGFAVTEKRLSAQDKVISFFPEYADLKDKAFMQDLRVQDLLTMSVGHDKEPLRSVIVMQPDWIRGFLNHPIVAKPGTKFLYNTLATYMLSAIIQKVTGETTLAYLKPRLLNPLHISGIDWESDQKGINVGGWGIRVKTEDMAKLGLLYLNKGKFEGKQILPEAWVAEATSKHIDQEPDASAEKRTSGQYADWIQGYGYQFWRSRHNSFRGDGAFGQYILMMPEQDAVLIITSESQDLPDDLNQVWDNLLPAFQPKSLNPNPKALAALNQFNASRKLEAPTSTIPFKNLQSNIQLEKNQFDFARMQIGTKGEAAELTITTKDSTKHTFKLGFRTWGTGKTNLAGPYMLRAARVDLAKKAPFDYAGSYRILDDQSVEITLRYFESPHHWTFTWKPEVMEVVNSFEPSTKIELKKM
;
A
#
# COMPACT_ATOMS: atom_id res chain seq x y z
N MET A 1 -59.32 1.11 -39.36
CA MET A 1 -58.16 0.27 -39.18
C MET A 1 -57.11 0.99 -38.25
N LYS A 2 -57.15 0.69 -36.96
CA LYS A 2 -56.18 1.27 -35.96
C LYS A 2 -55.01 0.30 -35.82
N LYS A 3 -53.80 0.73 -36.18
CA LYS A 3 -52.57 -0.03 -35.96
C LYS A 3 -52.12 0.20 -34.54
N LEU A 4 -52.15 -0.85 -33.69
CA LEU A 4 -51.47 -0.88 -32.40
C LEU A 4 -49.97 -1.06 -32.63
N PHE A 5 -49.16 -0.11 -32.14
CA PHE A 5 -47.71 -0.25 -31.99
C PHE A 5 -47.43 -0.88 -30.62
N LEU A 6 -46.92 -2.09 -30.62
CA LEU A 6 -46.44 -2.77 -29.43
C LEU A 6 -44.98 -2.30 -29.16
N ILE A 7 -44.80 -1.47 -28.16
CA ILE A 7 -43.45 -1.07 -27.69
C ILE A 7 -42.97 -2.15 -26.71
N SER A 8 -42.02 -2.98 -27.16
CA SER A 8 -41.37 -3.98 -26.32
C SER A 8 -40.35 -3.28 -25.42
N LEU A 9 -40.64 -3.18 -24.13
CA LEU A 9 -39.76 -2.62 -23.12
C LEU A 9 -38.73 -3.70 -22.75
N ILE A 10 -37.51 -3.63 -23.33
CA ILE A 10 -36.38 -4.47 -22.90
C ILE A 10 -35.85 -3.89 -21.60
N SER A 11 -36.23 -4.50 -20.47
CA SER A 11 -35.64 -4.23 -19.18
C SER A 11 -34.21 -4.80 -19.17
N LEU A 12 -33.19 -3.95 -19.28
CA LEU A 12 -31.82 -4.29 -18.97
C LEU A 12 -31.76 -4.63 -17.48
N LEU A 13 -31.75 -5.91 -17.16
CA LEU A 13 -31.32 -6.39 -15.84
C LEU A 13 -29.85 -6.04 -15.67
N ALA A 14 -29.57 -5.01 -14.87
CA ALA A 14 -28.21 -4.76 -14.37
C ALA A 14 -27.81 -5.96 -13.49
N ILE A 15 -27.07 -6.90 -14.06
CA ILE A 15 -26.43 -7.98 -13.30
C ILE A 15 -25.40 -7.28 -12.40
N PRO A 16 -25.50 -7.39 -11.06
CA PRO A 16 -24.46 -6.86 -10.19
C PRO A 16 -23.14 -7.55 -10.59
N ALA A 17 -22.12 -6.76 -10.91
CA ALA A 17 -20.79 -7.26 -11.17
C ALA A 17 -20.26 -7.86 -9.84
N PHE A 18 -20.47 -9.15 -9.64
CA PHE A 18 -19.79 -9.88 -8.60
C PHE A 18 -18.29 -9.81 -8.89
N THR A 19 -17.51 -9.37 -7.93
CA THR A 19 -16.05 -9.49 -7.99
C THR A 19 -15.73 -10.98 -8.05
N GLN A 20 -15.23 -11.44 -9.20
CA GLN A 20 -14.84 -12.84 -9.34
C GLN A 20 -13.59 -13.07 -8.49
N SER A 21 -13.70 -13.98 -7.51
CA SER A 21 -12.57 -14.35 -6.68
C SER A 21 -11.63 -15.29 -7.43
N LEU A 22 -10.33 -15.25 -7.09
CA LEU A 22 -9.35 -16.19 -7.62
C LEU A 22 -9.73 -17.63 -7.21
N PRO A 23 -9.42 -18.65 -8.03
CA PRO A 23 -9.64 -20.04 -7.65
C PRO A 23 -8.79 -20.41 -6.43
N ARG A 24 -9.31 -21.30 -5.59
CA ARG A 24 -8.63 -21.84 -4.40
C ARG A 24 -8.24 -23.30 -4.61
N SER A 25 -7.15 -23.71 -3.96
CA SER A 25 -6.65 -25.10 -3.95
C SER A 25 -6.07 -25.42 -2.57
N THR A 26 -5.66 -26.67 -2.35
CA THR A 26 -4.91 -27.04 -1.15
C THR A 26 -3.41 -26.86 -1.39
N PRO A 27 -2.62 -26.51 -0.36
CA PRO A 27 -1.18 -26.41 -0.50
C PRO A 27 -0.53 -27.67 -1.07
N GLU A 28 -0.92 -28.84 -0.59
CA GLU A 28 -0.36 -30.12 -1.01
C GLU A 28 -0.62 -30.39 -2.51
N ALA A 29 -1.82 -30.07 -3.00
CA ALA A 29 -2.14 -30.24 -4.43
C ALA A 29 -1.25 -29.38 -5.33
N GLU A 30 -0.81 -28.25 -4.80
CA GLU A 30 0.06 -27.30 -5.51
C GLU A 30 1.53 -27.42 -5.07
N GLY A 31 1.93 -28.51 -4.40
CA GLY A 31 3.32 -28.89 -4.14
C GLY A 31 4.02 -28.11 -3.02
N ILE A 32 3.30 -27.69 -2.00
CA ILE A 32 3.86 -27.20 -0.76
C ILE A 32 3.05 -27.77 0.42
N SER A 33 3.69 -28.07 1.56
CA SER A 33 2.93 -28.62 2.68
C SER A 33 2.24 -27.53 3.50
N SER A 34 1.07 -27.84 4.03
CA SER A 34 0.34 -26.97 4.94
C SER A 34 1.18 -26.62 6.19
N GLU A 35 1.95 -27.59 6.71
CA GLU A 35 2.85 -27.38 7.84
C GLU A 35 3.94 -26.35 7.54
N ALA A 36 4.54 -26.38 6.34
CA ALA A 36 5.59 -25.45 5.97
C ALA A 36 5.07 -24.00 5.89
N ILE A 37 3.85 -23.80 5.37
CA ILE A 37 3.22 -22.48 5.35
C ILE A 37 2.95 -22.00 6.77
N GLN A 38 2.39 -22.85 7.63
CA GLN A 38 2.14 -22.50 9.03
C GLN A 38 3.44 -22.13 9.75
N GLN A 39 4.48 -22.94 9.61
CA GLN A 39 5.80 -22.67 10.21
C GLN A 39 6.43 -21.36 9.72
N TYR A 40 6.28 -21.02 8.44
CA TYR A 40 6.73 -19.73 7.90
C TYR A 40 6.06 -18.57 8.64
N ILE A 41 4.72 -18.61 8.77
CA ILE A 41 3.98 -17.56 9.46
C ILE A 41 4.31 -17.50 10.95
N GLU A 42 4.50 -18.64 11.62
CA GLU A 42 4.87 -18.71 13.04
C GLU A 42 6.27 -18.13 13.34
N LYS A 43 7.19 -18.21 12.37
CA LYS A 43 8.55 -17.67 12.51
C LYS A 43 8.63 -16.16 12.37
N ILE A 44 7.63 -15.52 11.78
CA ILE A 44 7.61 -14.06 11.67
C ILE A 44 7.40 -13.46 13.08
N ASP A 45 8.38 -12.68 13.54
CA ASP A 45 8.30 -12.01 14.84
C ASP A 45 7.22 -10.91 14.81
N PRO A 46 6.11 -11.05 15.57
CA PRO A 46 5.02 -10.08 15.55
C PRO A 46 5.41 -8.70 16.09
N LYS A 47 6.53 -8.57 16.80
CA LYS A 47 7.03 -7.27 17.26
C LYS A 47 7.74 -6.48 16.15
N LYS A 48 8.29 -7.17 15.16
CA LYS A 48 8.98 -6.56 14.02
C LYS A 48 8.10 -6.51 12.78
N HIS A 49 7.30 -7.54 12.55
CA HIS A 49 6.56 -7.81 11.33
C HIS A 49 5.06 -7.91 11.61
N GLU A 50 4.46 -6.86 12.14
CA GLU A 50 3.03 -6.86 12.43
C GLU A 50 2.23 -7.09 11.13
N LEU A 51 1.88 -8.35 10.86
CA LEU A 51 1.11 -8.73 9.68
C LEU A 51 -0.35 -8.30 9.80
N HIS A 52 -0.89 -7.73 8.70
CA HIS A 52 -2.31 -7.41 8.57
C HIS A 52 -3.03 -8.41 7.67
N SER A 53 -2.37 -8.85 6.59
CA SER A 53 -2.82 -9.95 5.75
C SER A 53 -1.66 -10.59 5.02
N TYR A 54 -1.86 -11.86 4.63
CA TYR A 54 -1.08 -12.48 3.57
C TYR A 54 -1.97 -13.31 2.66
N MET A 55 -1.49 -13.52 1.42
CA MET A 55 -2.11 -14.43 0.46
C MET A 55 -0.99 -15.08 -0.35
N LEU A 56 -0.94 -16.42 -0.35
CA LEU A 56 0.00 -17.20 -1.14
C LEU A 56 -0.75 -17.87 -2.29
N ILE A 57 -0.28 -17.60 -3.49
CA ILE A 57 -0.83 -18.13 -4.74
C ILE A 57 0.22 -19.02 -5.40
N ARG A 58 -0.20 -20.16 -5.94
CA ARG A 58 0.62 -21.01 -6.78
C ARG A 58 -0.19 -21.60 -7.93
N HIS A 59 0.43 -21.71 -9.12
CA HIS A 59 -0.23 -22.18 -10.34
C HIS A 59 -1.58 -21.45 -10.59
N GLY A 60 -1.62 -20.14 -10.28
CA GLY A 60 -2.81 -19.32 -10.45
C GLY A 60 -3.92 -19.52 -9.39
N LYS A 61 -3.71 -20.32 -8.34
CA LYS A 61 -4.70 -20.63 -7.30
C LYS A 61 -4.22 -20.16 -5.93
N VAL A 62 -5.11 -19.57 -5.14
CA VAL A 62 -4.84 -19.26 -3.75
C VAL A 62 -4.77 -20.56 -2.95
N ILE A 63 -3.65 -20.77 -2.28
CA ILE A 63 -3.38 -21.98 -1.49
C ILE A 63 -3.36 -21.74 0.01
N SER A 64 -3.18 -20.47 0.43
CA SER A 64 -3.31 -20.06 1.83
C SER A 64 -3.51 -18.55 1.91
N GLU A 65 -4.33 -18.12 2.85
CA GLU A 65 -4.61 -16.71 3.08
C GLU A 65 -5.05 -16.47 4.53
N ALA A 66 -4.70 -15.31 5.09
CA ALA A 66 -5.18 -14.89 6.40
C ALA A 66 -5.21 -13.37 6.54
N TRP A 67 -6.08 -12.89 7.43
CA TRP A 67 -6.17 -11.51 7.88
C TRP A 67 -6.12 -11.48 9.41
N TRP A 68 -5.26 -10.64 9.93
CA TRP A 68 -5.17 -10.40 11.37
C TRP A 68 -6.28 -9.44 11.79
N LYS A 69 -7.34 -9.97 12.40
CA LYS A 69 -8.44 -9.12 12.90
C LYS A 69 -7.89 -7.96 13.75
N PRO A 70 -8.34 -6.71 13.54
CA PRO A 70 -9.58 -6.29 12.87
C PRO A 70 -9.50 -6.14 11.35
N TYR A 71 -8.34 -6.32 10.70
CA TYR A 71 -8.23 -6.32 9.25
C TYR A 71 -9.05 -7.47 8.64
N ALA A 72 -9.56 -7.27 7.41
CA ALA A 72 -10.48 -8.22 6.77
C ALA A 72 -10.38 -8.20 5.24
N ALA A 73 -10.79 -9.29 4.61
CA ALA A 73 -10.66 -9.51 3.16
C ALA A 73 -11.43 -8.49 2.30
N ASP A 74 -12.54 -7.96 2.80
CA ASP A 74 -13.37 -6.98 2.11
C ASP A 74 -12.86 -5.53 2.24
N LYS A 75 -11.83 -5.29 3.06
CA LYS A 75 -11.27 -3.98 3.32
C LYS A 75 -10.10 -3.68 2.41
N VAL A 76 -10.04 -2.42 1.93
CA VAL A 76 -8.87 -1.91 1.24
C VAL A 76 -7.77 -1.57 2.23
N HIS A 77 -6.52 -1.61 1.76
CA HIS A 77 -5.34 -1.26 2.56
C HIS A 77 -4.45 -0.32 1.75
N SER A 78 -3.84 0.66 2.40
CA SER A 78 -2.91 1.60 1.77
C SER A 78 -1.60 0.89 1.40
N MET A 79 -1.20 1.04 0.14
CA MET A 79 -0.11 0.25 -0.43
C MET A 79 1.20 1.01 -0.53
N TYR A 80 1.24 2.27 -0.15
CA TYR A 80 2.43 3.11 -0.32
C TYR A 80 3.05 2.93 -1.72
N SER A 81 4.34 2.60 -1.78
CA SER A 81 5.08 2.55 -3.04
C SER A 81 4.73 1.39 -3.97
N VAL A 82 3.93 0.39 -3.55
CA VAL A 82 3.35 -0.59 -4.49
C VAL A 82 2.50 0.13 -5.56
N SER A 83 1.97 1.32 -5.25
CA SER A 83 1.29 2.21 -6.21
C SER A 83 2.09 2.42 -7.50
N LYS A 84 3.41 2.42 -7.40
CA LYS A 84 4.32 2.64 -8.55
C LYS A 84 4.17 1.58 -9.63
N SER A 85 3.96 0.33 -9.24
CA SER A 85 3.76 -0.77 -10.19
C SER A 85 2.43 -0.62 -10.96
N TRP A 86 1.40 -0.07 -10.32
CA TRP A 86 0.13 0.26 -10.98
C TRP A 86 0.32 1.43 -11.97
N THR A 87 1.09 2.45 -11.60
CA THR A 87 1.44 3.57 -12.50
C THR A 87 2.24 3.08 -13.71
N SER A 88 3.22 2.20 -13.50
CA SER A 88 3.97 1.54 -14.59
C SER A 88 3.03 0.79 -15.54
N THR A 89 2.05 0.07 -14.99
CA THR A 89 1.05 -0.64 -15.81
C THR A 89 0.24 0.33 -16.67
N ALA A 90 -0.12 1.50 -16.15
CA ALA A 90 -0.80 2.55 -16.94
C ALA A 90 0.09 3.07 -18.09
N ILE A 91 1.38 3.30 -17.81
CA ILE A 91 2.34 3.66 -18.88
C ILE A 91 2.43 2.56 -19.94
N GLY A 92 2.44 1.28 -19.53
CA GLY A 92 2.45 0.14 -20.44
C GLY A 92 1.26 0.14 -21.43
N PHE A 93 0.07 0.43 -20.95
CA PHE A 93 -1.09 0.62 -21.82
C PHE A 93 -0.92 1.83 -22.75
N ALA A 94 -0.45 2.95 -22.24
CA ALA A 94 -0.29 4.17 -23.05
C ALA A 94 0.77 4.00 -24.15
N VAL A 95 1.86 3.27 -23.87
CA VAL A 95 2.87 2.90 -24.90
C VAL A 95 2.25 1.97 -25.94
N THR A 96 1.49 0.96 -25.51
CA THR A 96 0.81 0.03 -26.40
C THR A 96 -0.19 0.73 -27.33
N GLU A 97 -0.91 1.71 -26.79
CA GLU A 97 -1.87 2.54 -27.54
C GLU A 97 -1.16 3.64 -28.36
N LYS A 98 0.17 3.70 -28.39
CA LYS A 98 0.98 4.70 -29.09
C LYS A 98 0.66 6.15 -28.69
N ARG A 99 0.23 6.37 -27.44
CA ARG A 99 -0.01 7.70 -26.88
C ARG A 99 1.27 8.37 -26.40
N LEU A 100 2.27 7.58 -26.07
CA LEU A 100 3.62 7.99 -25.69
C LEU A 100 4.61 6.87 -25.96
N SER A 101 5.90 7.21 -25.91
CA SER A 101 7.03 6.29 -25.94
C SER A 101 7.87 6.44 -24.67
N ALA A 102 8.51 5.36 -24.21
CA ALA A 102 9.51 5.44 -23.14
C ALA A 102 10.68 6.37 -23.51
N GLN A 103 10.91 6.62 -24.80
CA GLN A 103 11.96 7.50 -25.32
C GLN A 103 11.54 8.97 -25.44
N ASP A 104 10.26 9.29 -25.21
CA ASP A 104 9.81 10.67 -25.29
C ASP A 104 10.42 11.54 -24.19
N LYS A 105 10.73 12.79 -24.52
CA LYS A 105 11.28 13.76 -23.59
C LYS A 105 10.20 14.20 -22.60
N VAL A 106 10.50 14.16 -21.31
CA VAL A 106 9.54 14.54 -20.26
C VAL A 106 9.02 15.96 -20.44
N ILE A 107 9.89 16.91 -20.76
CA ILE A 107 9.51 18.32 -20.92
C ILE A 107 8.53 18.54 -22.09
N SER A 108 8.50 17.65 -23.09
CA SER A 108 7.60 17.80 -24.23
C SER A 108 6.11 17.62 -23.88
N PHE A 109 5.81 16.94 -22.78
CA PHE A 109 4.43 16.79 -22.28
C PHE A 109 3.92 18.03 -21.55
N PHE A 110 4.80 18.97 -21.21
CA PHE A 110 4.52 20.12 -20.36
C PHE A 110 4.93 21.44 -21.02
N PRO A 111 4.34 21.82 -22.18
CA PRO A 111 4.70 23.04 -22.90
C PRO A 111 4.49 24.32 -22.06
N GLU A 112 3.62 24.28 -21.06
CA GLU A 112 3.39 25.38 -20.11
C GLU A 112 4.61 25.69 -19.22
N TYR A 113 5.61 24.80 -19.16
CA TYR A 113 6.88 25.00 -18.44
C TYR A 113 8.08 25.14 -19.38
N ALA A 114 7.87 25.69 -20.59
CA ALA A 114 8.91 25.91 -21.59
C ALA A 114 10.06 26.79 -21.07
N ASP A 115 9.82 27.61 -20.05
CA ASP A 115 10.86 28.40 -19.36
C ASP A 115 11.93 27.55 -18.67
N LEU A 116 11.64 26.26 -18.42
CA LEU A 116 12.56 25.31 -17.77
C LEU A 116 13.33 24.44 -18.78
N LYS A 117 13.04 24.54 -20.10
CA LYS A 117 13.61 23.65 -21.14
C LYS A 117 15.13 23.70 -21.26
N ASP A 118 15.71 24.86 -20.97
CA ASP A 118 17.15 25.10 -21.13
C ASP A 118 17.96 24.82 -19.85
N LYS A 119 17.33 24.28 -18.82
CA LYS A 119 18.02 23.77 -17.60
C LYS A 119 18.88 22.57 -17.97
N ALA A 120 19.98 22.40 -17.24
CA ALA A 120 20.90 21.28 -17.43
C ALA A 120 20.17 19.93 -17.50
N PHE A 121 20.46 19.15 -18.53
CA PHE A 121 19.90 17.82 -18.79
C PHE A 121 18.37 17.74 -18.98
N MET A 122 17.62 18.85 -18.96
CA MET A 122 16.16 18.82 -19.12
C MET A 122 15.74 18.23 -20.47
N GLN A 123 16.52 18.52 -21.53
CA GLN A 123 16.27 17.97 -22.86
C GLN A 123 16.69 16.50 -23.04
N ASP A 124 17.42 15.95 -22.07
CA ASP A 124 17.87 14.54 -22.08
C ASP A 124 16.94 13.65 -21.29
N LEU A 125 16.18 14.21 -20.33
CA LEU A 125 15.27 13.47 -19.44
C LEU A 125 14.12 12.85 -20.22
N ARG A 126 14.01 11.53 -20.17
CA ARG A 126 13.00 10.72 -20.87
C ARG A 126 12.03 10.02 -19.90
N VAL A 127 10.91 9.58 -20.42
CA VAL A 127 9.92 8.77 -19.67
C VAL A 127 10.58 7.53 -19.05
N GLN A 128 11.49 6.88 -19.77
CA GLN A 128 12.22 5.72 -19.26
C GLN A 128 13.06 6.06 -18.02
N ASP A 129 13.63 7.27 -17.92
CA ASP A 129 14.44 7.68 -16.77
C ASP A 129 13.57 7.87 -15.51
N LEU A 130 12.32 8.28 -15.71
CA LEU A 130 11.31 8.28 -14.64
C LEU A 130 10.95 6.86 -14.21
N LEU A 131 10.74 5.95 -15.17
CA LEU A 131 10.40 4.55 -14.93
C LEU A 131 11.50 3.79 -14.18
N THR A 132 12.76 4.08 -14.49
CA THR A 132 13.94 3.39 -13.93
C THR A 132 14.52 4.08 -12.70
N MET A 133 13.90 5.16 -12.20
CA MET A 133 14.43 5.92 -11.06
C MET A 133 15.84 6.50 -11.31
N SER A 134 16.12 6.95 -12.53
CA SER A 134 17.42 7.43 -12.96
C SER A 134 17.40 8.87 -13.49
N VAL A 135 16.59 9.73 -12.87
CA VAL A 135 16.39 11.13 -13.26
C VAL A 135 17.68 11.96 -13.25
N GLY A 136 18.62 11.61 -12.37
CA GLY A 136 19.87 12.36 -12.20
C GLY A 136 19.80 13.47 -11.15
N HIS A 137 18.80 13.51 -10.29
CA HIS A 137 18.76 14.37 -9.10
C HIS A 137 19.86 13.96 -8.10
N ASP A 138 20.31 14.88 -7.26
CA ASP A 138 21.27 14.62 -6.18
C ASP A 138 20.61 13.93 -4.97
N LYS A 139 19.34 14.26 -4.72
CA LYS A 139 18.50 13.73 -3.66
C LYS A 139 17.03 13.69 -4.07
N GLU A 140 16.24 12.87 -3.40
CA GLU A 140 14.80 12.81 -3.62
C GLU A 140 14.13 14.14 -3.22
N PRO A 141 13.44 14.85 -4.14
CA PRO A 141 12.84 16.14 -3.84
C PRO A 141 11.44 16.04 -3.22
N LEU A 142 10.94 14.84 -2.92
CA LEU A 142 9.56 14.60 -2.52
C LEU A 142 9.09 15.59 -1.44
N ARG A 143 9.74 15.59 -0.28
CA ARG A 143 9.26 16.35 0.88
C ARG A 143 9.30 17.87 0.64
N SER A 144 10.34 18.37 -0.03
CA SER A 144 10.45 19.80 -0.33
C SER A 144 9.40 20.25 -1.34
N VAL A 145 9.06 19.41 -2.32
CA VAL A 145 8.07 19.75 -3.34
C VAL A 145 6.65 19.66 -2.78
N ILE A 146 6.25 18.53 -2.19
CA ILE A 146 4.87 18.32 -1.76
C ILE A 146 4.44 19.25 -0.61
N VAL A 147 5.39 19.69 0.22
CA VAL A 147 5.11 20.60 1.35
C VAL A 147 5.17 22.06 0.94
N MET A 148 6.16 22.43 0.13
CA MET A 148 6.49 23.85 -0.12
C MET A 148 5.98 24.37 -1.46
N GLN A 149 5.66 23.49 -2.43
CA GLN A 149 5.25 23.90 -3.77
C GLN A 149 3.75 23.69 -4.01
N PRO A 150 3.02 24.70 -4.52
CA PRO A 150 1.62 24.52 -4.92
C PRO A 150 1.48 23.71 -6.21
N ASP A 151 2.56 23.63 -7.02
CA ASP A 151 2.63 22.95 -8.30
C ASP A 151 3.76 21.93 -8.27
N TRP A 152 3.41 20.66 -8.13
CA TRP A 152 4.40 19.60 -7.99
C TRP A 152 5.13 19.28 -9.30
N ILE A 153 4.46 19.46 -10.45
CA ILE A 153 5.12 19.31 -11.76
C ILE A 153 6.23 20.34 -11.87
N ARG A 154 5.91 21.61 -11.65
CA ARG A 154 6.91 22.68 -11.68
C ARG A 154 8.01 22.46 -10.64
N GLY A 155 7.63 22.03 -9.43
CA GLY A 155 8.59 21.73 -8.37
C GLY A 155 9.57 20.64 -8.75
N PHE A 156 9.11 19.55 -9.38
CA PHE A 156 9.96 18.49 -9.90
C PHE A 156 10.88 18.98 -11.04
N LEU A 157 10.32 19.61 -12.07
CA LEU A 157 11.07 20.11 -13.23
C LEU A 157 12.07 21.22 -12.85
N ASN A 158 11.80 21.95 -11.77
CA ASN A 158 12.69 22.99 -11.28
C ASN A 158 13.82 22.47 -10.37
N HIS A 159 13.71 21.22 -9.87
CA HIS A 159 14.77 20.62 -9.07
C HIS A 159 16.00 20.33 -9.92
N PRO A 160 17.24 20.64 -9.45
CA PRO A 160 18.44 20.46 -10.25
C PRO A 160 18.69 19.01 -10.65
N ILE A 161 18.90 18.78 -11.95
CA ILE A 161 19.44 17.53 -12.48
C ILE A 161 20.96 17.70 -12.54
N VAL A 162 21.70 16.94 -11.72
CA VAL A 162 23.15 17.10 -11.52
C VAL A 162 23.97 16.00 -12.20
N ALA A 163 23.31 14.95 -12.67
CA ALA A 163 23.92 13.87 -13.44
C ALA A 163 23.09 13.58 -14.69
N LYS A 164 23.71 13.04 -15.72
CA LYS A 164 23.01 12.66 -16.95
C LYS A 164 21.91 11.65 -16.63
N PRO A 165 20.64 11.89 -17.04
CA PRO A 165 19.56 10.92 -16.90
C PRO A 165 19.93 9.54 -17.44
N GLY A 166 19.44 8.48 -16.79
CA GLY A 166 19.74 7.11 -17.17
C GLY A 166 21.06 6.54 -16.62
N THR A 167 21.89 7.33 -15.92
CA THR A 167 23.23 6.88 -15.51
C THR A 167 23.37 6.48 -14.05
N LYS A 168 22.49 6.99 -13.16
CA LYS A 168 22.58 6.73 -11.72
C LYS A 168 21.19 6.50 -11.14
N PHE A 169 21.05 5.40 -10.41
CA PHE A 169 19.83 5.11 -9.65
C PHE A 169 19.72 6.05 -8.45
N LEU A 170 18.54 6.66 -8.31
CA LEU A 170 18.11 7.34 -7.10
C LEU A 170 16.60 7.15 -6.97
N TYR A 171 16.17 6.41 -5.95
CA TYR A 171 14.75 6.21 -5.70
C TYR A 171 14.04 7.55 -5.53
N ASN A 172 13.06 7.82 -6.40
CA ASN A 172 12.44 9.14 -6.54
C ASN A 172 10.93 9.01 -6.74
N THR A 173 10.19 9.22 -5.68
CA THR A 173 8.74 9.07 -5.68
C THR A 173 8.03 10.10 -6.57
N LEU A 174 8.60 11.31 -6.70
CA LEU A 174 8.06 12.31 -7.63
C LEU A 174 8.29 11.96 -9.11
N ALA A 175 9.29 11.14 -9.44
CA ALA A 175 9.42 10.62 -10.81
C ALA A 175 8.17 9.81 -11.20
N THR A 176 7.61 9.04 -10.26
CA THR A 176 6.37 8.30 -10.51
C THR A 176 5.14 9.22 -10.56
N TYR A 177 5.10 10.27 -9.73
CA TYR A 177 4.07 11.29 -9.87
C TYR A 177 4.09 11.93 -11.26
N MET A 178 5.29 12.22 -11.81
CA MET A 178 5.42 12.73 -13.19
C MET A 178 4.88 11.74 -14.23
N LEU A 179 5.09 10.43 -14.06
CA LEU A 179 4.46 9.40 -14.91
C LEU A 179 2.93 9.49 -14.87
N SER A 180 2.34 9.64 -13.68
CA SER A 180 0.90 9.83 -13.52
C SER A 180 0.41 11.13 -14.16
N ALA A 181 1.16 12.22 -14.01
CA ALA A 181 0.85 13.49 -14.66
C ALA A 181 0.91 13.39 -16.21
N ILE A 182 1.88 12.64 -16.75
CA ILE A 182 1.99 12.37 -18.19
C ILE A 182 0.79 11.56 -18.67
N ILE A 183 0.35 10.51 -17.95
CA ILE A 183 -0.89 9.78 -18.30
C ILE A 183 -2.06 10.76 -18.43
N GLN A 184 -2.27 11.62 -17.45
CA GLN A 184 -3.37 12.59 -17.49
C GLN A 184 -3.24 13.59 -18.65
N LYS A 185 -2.02 14.00 -19.00
CA LYS A 185 -1.77 14.88 -20.16
C LYS A 185 -2.11 14.23 -21.50
N VAL A 186 -1.70 12.99 -21.71
CA VAL A 186 -1.89 12.31 -23.02
C VAL A 186 -3.26 11.66 -23.19
N THR A 187 -4.01 11.46 -22.09
CA THR A 187 -5.31 10.77 -22.11
C THR A 187 -6.49 11.66 -21.74
N GLY A 188 -6.25 12.74 -21.00
CA GLY A 188 -7.31 13.55 -20.36
C GLY A 188 -7.94 12.88 -19.13
N GLU A 189 -7.48 11.68 -18.74
CA GLU A 189 -8.02 10.89 -17.64
C GLU A 189 -7.00 10.80 -16.49
N THR A 190 -7.49 10.72 -15.23
CA THR A 190 -6.60 10.34 -14.11
C THR A 190 -6.06 8.93 -14.32
N THR A 191 -4.92 8.60 -13.73
CA THR A 191 -4.33 7.24 -13.85
C THR A 191 -5.32 6.16 -13.44
N LEU A 192 -6.09 6.36 -12.38
CA LEU A 192 -7.11 5.41 -11.93
C LEU A 192 -8.25 5.26 -12.96
N ALA A 193 -8.75 6.36 -13.50
CA ALA A 193 -9.81 6.34 -14.52
C ALA A 193 -9.32 5.64 -15.79
N TYR A 194 -8.09 5.92 -16.22
CA TYR A 194 -7.45 5.30 -17.38
C TYR A 194 -7.27 3.78 -17.23
N LEU A 195 -6.87 3.33 -16.03
CA LEU A 195 -6.74 1.90 -15.71
C LEU A 195 -8.08 1.16 -15.63
N LYS A 196 -9.18 1.86 -15.32
CA LYS A 196 -10.47 1.21 -15.05
C LYS A 196 -10.94 0.28 -16.17
N PRO A 197 -11.09 0.70 -17.44
CA PRO A 197 -11.50 -0.19 -18.52
C PRO A 197 -10.41 -1.16 -18.98
N ARG A 198 -9.12 -0.83 -18.78
CA ARG A 198 -7.97 -1.54 -19.34
C ARG A 198 -7.44 -2.64 -18.43
N LEU A 199 -7.49 -2.42 -17.12
CA LEU A 199 -6.95 -3.29 -16.10
C LEU A 199 -8.01 -3.71 -15.08
N LEU A 200 -8.69 -2.74 -14.44
CA LEU A 200 -9.52 -3.06 -13.29
C LEU A 200 -10.74 -3.91 -13.68
N ASN A 201 -11.46 -3.52 -14.72
CA ASN A 201 -12.60 -4.30 -15.20
C ASN A 201 -12.19 -5.70 -15.68
N PRO A 202 -11.15 -5.87 -16.53
CA PRO A 202 -10.69 -7.20 -16.96
C PRO A 202 -10.20 -8.11 -15.83
N LEU A 203 -9.66 -7.55 -14.75
CA LEU A 203 -9.21 -8.30 -13.57
C LEU A 203 -10.30 -8.41 -12.49
N HIS A 204 -11.52 -7.96 -12.75
CA HIS A 204 -12.63 -7.95 -11.80
C HIS A 204 -12.28 -7.25 -10.48
N ILE A 205 -11.56 -6.12 -10.56
CA ILE A 205 -11.14 -5.29 -9.42
C ILE A 205 -12.15 -4.17 -9.20
N SER A 206 -12.62 -4.04 -7.96
CA SER A 206 -13.55 -2.98 -7.57
C SER A 206 -13.27 -2.46 -6.16
N GLY A 207 -13.74 -1.24 -5.88
CA GLY A 207 -13.56 -0.62 -4.56
C GLY A 207 -12.15 -0.06 -4.32
N ILE A 208 -11.30 -0.05 -5.34
CA ILE A 208 -9.99 0.59 -5.34
C ILE A 208 -10.15 2.11 -5.43
N ASP A 209 -9.31 2.85 -4.73
CA ASP A 209 -9.18 4.29 -4.89
C ASP A 209 -7.70 4.74 -4.89
N TRP A 210 -7.47 5.99 -5.24
CA TRP A 210 -6.13 6.56 -5.30
C TRP A 210 -6.16 8.03 -4.85
N GLU A 211 -5.21 8.41 -4.03
CA GLU A 211 -5.03 9.80 -3.64
C GLU A 211 -4.66 10.67 -4.83
N SER A 212 -5.06 11.95 -4.77
CA SER A 212 -4.75 12.94 -5.80
C SER A 212 -4.19 14.19 -5.15
N ASP A 213 -3.39 14.93 -5.89
CA ASP A 213 -2.98 16.27 -5.52
C ASP A 213 -4.15 17.27 -5.63
N GLN A 214 -3.88 18.54 -5.35
CA GLN A 214 -4.89 19.61 -5.42
C GLN A 214 -5.38 19.90 -6.84
N LYS A 215 -4.65 19.46 -7.88
CA LYS A 215 -5.03 19.57 -9.29
C LYS A 215 -5.81 18.35 -9.79
N GLY A 216 -6.08 17.36 -8.93
CA GLY A 216 -6.78 16.14 -9.27
C GLY A 216 -5.92 15.10 -9.99
N ILE A 217 -4.60 15.26 -10.01
CA ILE A 217 -3.66 14.28 -10.57
C ILE A 217 -3.45 13.19 -9.51
N ASN A 218 -3.68 11.91 -9.86
CA ASN A 218 -3.34 10.83 -8.93
C ASN A 218 -1.85 10.88 -8.58
N VAL A 219 -1.51 10.71 -7.30
CA VAL A 219 -0.13 10.90 -6.83
C VAL A 219 0.87 9.86 -7.36
N GLY A 220 0.37 8.78 -7.98
CA GLY A 220 1.16 7.80 -8.73
C GLY A 220 2.15 7.00 -7.91
N GLY A 221 3.03 7.65 -7.17
CA GLY A 221 4.11 7.04 -6.39
C GLY A 221 3.69 6.45 -5.05
N TRP A 222 2.48 6.75 -4.57
CA TRP A 222 1.84 6.25 -3.34
C TRP A 222 0.32 6.42 -3.44
N GLY A 223 -0.40 6.16 -2.36
CA GLY A 223 -1.78 6.58 -2.18
C GLY A 223 -2.84 5.69 -2.81
N ILE A 224 -2.49 4.58 -3.46
CA ILE A 224 -3.46 3.57 -3.87
C ILE A 224 -3.92 2.78 -2.64
N ARG A 225 -5.24 2.54 -2.53
CA ARG A 225 -5.82 1.61 -1.54
C ARG A 225 -6.53 0.49 -2.28
N VAL A 226 -6.20 -0.74 -1.95
CA VAL A 226 -6.63 -1.92 -2.69
C VAL A 226 -6.75 -3.12 -1.75
N LYS A 227 -7.59 -4.10 -2.09
CA LYS A 227 -7.74 -5.34 -1.31
C LYS A 227 -6.57 -6.28 -1.57
N THR A 228 -6.26 -7.15 -0.61
CA THR A 228 -5.21 -8.16 -0.72
C THR A 228 -5.35 -9.02 -1.97
N GLU A 229 -6.55 -9.49 -2.27
CA GLU A 229 -6.81 -10.32 -3.47
C GLU A 229 -6.62 -9.55 -4.78
N ASP A 230 -6.93 -8.25 -4.79
CA ASP A 230 -6.73 -7.42 -5.98
C ASP A 230 -5.24 -7.12 -6.25
N MET A 231 -4.39 -7.09 -5.19
CA MET A 231 -2.94 -7.12 -5.34
C MET A 231 -2.47 -8.42 -5.98
N ALA A 232 -3.04 -9.56 -5.55
CA ALA A 232 -2.72 -10.88 -6.09
C ALA A 232 -3.04 -10.98 -7.59
N LYS A 233 -4.15 -10.40 -8.03
CA LYS A 233 -4.52 -10.36 -9.45
C LYS A 233 -3.50 -9.59 -10.29
N LEU A 234 -2.98 -8.46 -9.79
CA LEU A 234 -1.89 -7.74 -10.46
C LEU A 234 -0.60 -8.59 -10.49
N GLY A 235 -0.26 -9.23 -9.36
CA GLY A 235 0.90 -10.12 -9.29
C GLY A 235 0.81 -11.27 -10.31
N LEU A 236 -0.35 -11.94 -10.39
CA LEU A 236 -0.62 -12.99 -11.38
C LEU A 236 -0.54 -12.48 -12.81
N LEU A 237 -1.04 -11.29 -13.10
CA LEU A 237 -0.94 -10.68 -14.44
C LEU A 237 0.52 -10.57 -14.87
N TYR A 238 1.40 -10.10 -13.99
CA TYR A 238 2.83 -9.97 -14.29
C TYR A 238 3.54 -11.33 -14.33
N LEU A 239 3.24 -12.24 -13.41
CA LEU A 239 3.78 -13.59 -13.41
C LEU A 239 3.43 -14.34 -14.71
N ASN A 240 2.18 -14.17 -15.19
CA ASN A 240 1.66 -14.81 -16.41
C ASN A 240 1.91 -13.98 -17.67
N LYS A 241 2.97 -13.13 -17.69
CA LYS A 241 3.39 -12.38 -18.87
C LYS A 241 2.26 -11.54 -19.49
N GLY A 242 1.45 -10.91 -18.64
CA GLY A 242 0.35 -10.06 -19.04
C GLY A 242 -0.96 -10.77 -19.37
N LYS A 243 -1.06 -12.08 -19.12
CA LYS A 243 -2.30 -12.83 -19.30
C LYS A 243 -3.09 -12.96 -18.00
N PHE A 244 -4.40 -12.82 -18.09
CA PHE A 244 -5.34 -13.10 -17.01
C PHE A 244 -6.56 -13.84 -17.58
N GLU A 245 -6.96 -14.97 -16.96
CA GLU A 245 -8.05 -15.83 -17.45
C GLU A 245 -7.92 -16.18 -18.95
N GLY A 246 -6.71 -16.50 -19.38
CA GLY A 246 -6.40 -16.86 -20.77
C GLY A 246 -6.37 -15.70 -21.76
N LYS A 247 -6.71 -14.48 -21.36
CA LYS A 247 -6.71 -13.29 -22.23
C LYS A 247 -5.43 -12.48 -22.02
N GLN A 248 -4.84 -11.97 -23.12
CA GLN A 248 -3.75 -11.00 -23.03
C GLN A 248 -4.33 -9.64 -22.66
N ILE A 249 -4.08 -9.20 -21.44
CA ILE A 249 -4.54 -7.90 -20.91
C ILE A 249 -3.46 -6.84 -21.10
N LEU A 250 -2.22 -7.15 -20.72
CA LEU A 250 -1.05 -6.29 -20.87
C LEU A 250 -0.07 -6.98 -21.82
N PRO A 251 0.54 -6.29 -22.82
CA PRO A 251 1.48 -6.94 -23.74
C PRO A 251 2.64 -7.63 -23.03
N GLU A 252 2.98 -8.85 -23.46
CA GLU A 252 4.11 -9.61 -22.90
C GLU A 252 5.42 -8.81 -23.00
N ALA A 253 5.64 -8.09 -24.10
CA ALA A 253 6.81 -7.24 -24.28
C ALA A 253 6.92 -6.16 -23.18
N TRP A 254 5.80 -5.54 -22.78
CA TRP A 254 5.83 -4.57 -21.67
C TRP A 254 6.16 -5.24 -20.34
N VAL A 255 5.57 -6.41 -20.07
CA VAL A 255 5.86 -7.15 -18.83
C VAL A 255 7.34 -7.51 -18.76
N ALA A 256 7.92 -8.00 -19.86
CA ALA A 256 9.33 -8.32 -19.95
C ALA A 256 10.22 -7.10 -19.67
N GLU A 257 9.94 -5.96 -20.30
CA GLU A 257 10.64 -4.71 -20.06
C GLU A 257 10.48 -4.24 -18.61
N ALA A 258 9.24 -4.20 -18.10
CA ALA A 258 8.96 -3.67 -16.77
C ALA A 258 9.63 -4.48 -15.63
N THR A 259 9.82 -5.79 -15.82
CA THR A 259 10.38 -6.68 -14.80
C THR A 259 11.85 -7.02 -15.01
N SER A 260 12.47 -6.58 -16.10
CA SER A 260 13.90 -6.73 -16.35
C SER A 260 14.74 -5.67 -15.62
N LYS A 261 16.03 -5.95 -15.44
CA LYS A 261 16.98 -4.99 -14.87
C LYS A 261 17.39 -3.98 -15.91
N HIS A 262 17.03 -2.71 -15.72
CA HIS A 262 17.45 -1.59 -16.54
C HIS A 262 18.59 -0.80 -15.92
N ILE A 263 18.65 -0.73 -14.59
CA ILE A 263 19.68 -0.01 -13.86
C ILE A 263 20.11 -0.77 -12.61
N ASP A 264 21.34 -0.61 -12.23
CA ASP A 264 21.91 -1.15 -10.99
C ASP A 264 21.89 -0.07 -9.90
N GLN A 265 21.47 -0.44 -8.70
CA GLN A 265 21.49 0.48 -7.56
C GLN A 265 22.90 0.69 -7.02
N GLU A 266 23.72 -0.37 -7.03
CA GLU A 266 25.09 -0.37 -6.57
C GLU A 266 25.97 -1.21 -7.52
N PRO A 267 26.44 -0.63 -8.65
CA PRO A 267 27.22 -1.38 -9.65
C PRO A 267 28.46 -2.07 -9.08
N ASP A 268 29.10 -1.44 -8.11
CA ASP A 268 30.36 -1.91 -7.49
C ASP A 268 30.12 -2.82 -6.27
N ALA A 269 28.87 -3.22 -5.96
CA ALA A 269 28.58 -4.11 -4.87
C ALA A 269 29.19 -5.50 -5.09
N SER A 270 29.87 -6.04 -4.05
CA SER A 270 30.44 -7.39 -4.09
C SER A 270 29.37 -8.48 -4.24
N ALA A 271 29.78 -9.65 -4.71
CA ALA A 271 28.90 -10.82 -4.80
C ALA A 271 28.31 -11.20 -3.43
N GLU A 272 29.12 -11.14 -2.37
CA GLU A 272 28.65 -11.38 -1.00
C GLU A 272 27.56 -10.38 -0.60
N LYS A 273 27.76 -9.07 -0.83
CA LYS A 273 26.75 -8.06 -0.53
C LYS A 273 25.42 -8.32 -1.27
N ARG A 274 25.50 -8.81 -2.52
CA ARG A 274 24.30 -9.14 -3.33
C ARG A 274 23.58 -10.42 -2.89
N THR A 275 24.27 -11.33 -2.21
CA THR A 275 23.69 -12.63 -1.81
C THR A 275 23.22 -12.65 -0.36
N SER A 276 23.98 -12.07 0.56
CA SER A 276 23.79 -12.16 2.01
C SER A 276 23.83 -10.81 2.75
N GLY A 277 24.04 -9.70 2.04
CA GLY A 277 24.00 -8.37 2.66
C GLY A 277 22.60 -8.03 3.16
N GLN A 278 22.51 -7.23 4.21
CA GLN A 278 21.24 -6.81 4.82
C GLN A 278 20.22 -6.29 3.78
N TYR A 279 20.68 -5.54 2.79
CA TYR A 279 19.84 -4.97 1.73
C TYR A 279 20.02 -5.64 0.37
N ALA A 280 20.41 -6.94 0.36
CA ALA A 280 20.66 -7.68 -0.88
C ALA A 280 19.50 -7.58 -1.89
N ASP A 281 18.26 -7.61 -1.44
CA ASP A 281 17.08 -7.52 -2.30
C ASP A 281 16.81 -6.10 -2.87
N TRP A 282 17.55 -5.08 -2.44
CA TRP A 282 17.46 -3.71 -2.99
C TRP A 282 18.60 -3.35 -3.93
N ILE A 283 19.52 -4.31 -4.22
CA ILE A 283 20.66 -4.12 -5.13
C ILE A 283 20.73 -5.17 -6.24
N GLN A 284 19.62 -5.89 -6.51
CA GLN A 284 19.54 -6.86 -7.63
C GLN A 284 19.25 -6.22 -8.98
N GLY A 285 18.93 -4.93 -8.99
CA GLY A 285 18.51 -4.16 -10.16
C GLY A 285 17.09 -3.61 -10.04
N TYR A 286 16.76 -2.64 -10.89
CA TYR A 286 15.46 -2.01 -10.94
C TYR A 286 14.93 -2.01 -12.38
N GLY A 287 13.65 -2.36 -12.53
CA GLY A 287 12.92 -2.35 -13.78
C GLY A 287 12.11 -1.05 -13.97
N TYR A 288 10.99 -1.13 -14.65
CA TYR A 288 10.04 -0.04 -14.75
C TYR A 288 9.08 -0.06 -13.57
N GLN A 289 9.52 0.52 -12.44
CA GLN A 289 8.79 0.59 -11.17
C GLN A 289 8.57 -0.78 -10.49
N PHE A 290 9.49 -1.72 -10.72
CA PHE A 290 9.61 -3.00 -10.05
C PHE A 290 11.03 -3.18 -9.56
N TRP A 291 11.17 -3.65 -8.33
CA TRP A 291 12.44 -4.11 -7.77
C TRP A 291 12.75 -5.53 -8.26
N ARG A 292 13.98 -5.78 -8.70
CA ARG A 292 14.50 -7.13 -8.79
C ARG A 292 14.88 -7.60 -7.40
N SER A 293 14.73 -8.90 -7.15
CA SER A 293 15.06 -9.55 -5.88
C SER A 293 15.96 -10.74 -6.11
N ARG A 294 16.52 -11.28 -5.04
CA ARG A 294 17.22 -12.59 -5.07
C ARG A 294 16.31 -13.67 -5.67
N HIS A 295 16.86 -14.83 -5.98
CA HIS A 295 16.14 -16.01 -6.51
C HIS A 295 15.32 -15.69 -7.77
N ASN A 296 15.91 -14.88 -8.66
CA ASN A 296 15.27 -14.44 -9.92
C ASN A 296 13.85 -13.87 -9.76
N SER A 297 13.51 -13.40 -8.56
CA SER A 297 12.21 -12.83 -8.23
C SER A 297 12.15 -11.34 -8.58
N PHE A 298 10.94 -10.78 -8.58
CA PHE A 298 10.71 -9.35 -8.71
C PHE A 298 9.47 -8.94 -7.91
N ARG A 299 9.38 -7.67 -7.55
CA ARG A 299 8.30 -7.25 -6.66
C ARG A 299 7.85 -5.80 -6.85
N GLY A 300 6.59 -5.53 -6.51
CA GLY A 300 6.10 -4.24 -6.04
C GLY A 300 6.38 -4.16 -4.55
N ASP A 301 6.97 -3.04 -4.10
CA ASP A 301 7.47 -2.85 -2.74
C ASP A 301 6.93 -1.54 -2.16
N GLY A 302 6.36 -1.59 -0.98
CA GLY A 302 5.79 -0.44 -0.27
C GLY A 302 6.30 -0.33 1.16
N ALA A 303 6.42 0.88 1.65
CA ALA A 303 6.85 1.16 3.00
C ALA A 303 6.06 0.33 4.02
N PHE A 304 6.73 -0.10 5.08
CA PHE A 304 6.20 -0.92 6.17
C PHE A 304 5.74 -2.33 5.74
N GLY A 305 6.37 -2.89 4.69
CA GLY A 305 6.17 -4.29 4.31
C GLY A 305 4.90 -4.57 3.50
N GLN A 306 4.57 -3.68 2.57
CA GLN A 306 3.54 -3.95 1.58
C GLN A 306 4.21 -4.61 0.36
N TYR A 307 3.90 -5.87 0.07
CA TYR A 307 4.55 -6.60 -1.02
C TYR A 307 3.58 -7.25 -1.99
N ILE A 308 3.90 -7.15 -3.28
CA ILE A 308 3.48 -8.08 -4.32
C ILE A 308 4.77 -8.75 -4.81
N LEU A 309 5.07 -9.94 -4.31
CA LEU A 309 6.29 -10.67 -4.63
C LEU A 309 5.98 -11.77 -5.65
N MET A 310 6.54 -11.67 -6.84
CA MET A 310 6.45 -12.68 -7.90
C MET A 310 7.70 -13.55 -7.89
N MET A 311 7.51 -14.86 -7.81
CA MET A 311 8.54 -15.90 -7.79
C MET A 311 8.37 -16.80 -9.03
N PRO A 312 8.94 -16.43 -10.19
CA PRO A 312 8.68 -17.12 -11.46
C PRO A 312 9.10 -18.60 -11.46
N GLU A 313 10.20 -18.95 -10.81
CA GLU A 313 10.69 -20.33 -10.76
C GLU A 313 9.78 -21.26 -9.94
N GLN A 314 9.00 -20.70 -9.00
CA GLN A 314 8.03 -21.41 -8.18
C GLN A 314 6.61 -21.35 -8.75
N ASP A 315 6.40 -20.61 -9.84
CA ASP A 315 5.07 -20.23 -10.35
C ASP A 315 4.15 -19.73 -9.22
N ALA A 316 4.67 -18.78 -8.42
CA ALA A 316 4.02 -18.32 -7.20
C ALA A 316 4.02 -16.80 -7.05
N VAL A 317 2.99 -16.30 -6.36
CA VAL A 317 2.86 -14.92 -5.91
C VAL A 317 2.59 -14.91 -4.42
N LEU A 318 3.35 -14.09 -3.68
CA LEU A 318 3.09 -13.82 -2.27
C LEU A 318 2.70 -12.36 -2.09
N ILE A 319 1.56 -12.15 -1.45
CA ILE A 319 1.08 -10.85 -1.05
C ILE A 319 1.23 -10.71 0.46
N ILE A 320 1.76 -9.57 0.90
CA ILE A 320 1.84 -9.20 2.32
C ILE A 320 1.33 -7.77 2.48
N THR A 321 0.54 -7.53 3.52
CA THR A 321 0.28 -6.20 4.08
C THR A 321 0.64 -6.23 5.56
N SER A 322 1.35 -5.21 6.02
CA SER A 322 1.90 -5.20 7.39
C SER A 322 2.23 -3.77 7.87
N GLU A 323 2.58 -3.67 9.14
CA GLU A 323 3.30 -2.53 9.73
C GLU A 323 4.71 -2.98 10.17
N SER A 324 5.48 -3.53 9.22
CA SER A 324 6.85 -4.03 9.47
C SER A 324 7.84 -2.90 9.69
N GLN A 325 8.75 -3.10 10.64
CA GLN A 325 9.87 -2.20 10.93
C GLN A 325 11.21 -2.76 10.39
N ASP A 326 11.23 -3.98 9.86
CA ASP A 326 12.43 -4.65 9.37
C ASP A 326 12.19 -5.27 7.98
N LEU A 327 12.14 -4.40 6.96
CA LEU A 327 11.88 -4.80 5.57
C LEU A 327 12.89 -5.83 5.02
N PRO A 328 14.21 -5.76 5.34
CA PRO A 328 15.14 -6.81 4.94
C PRO A 328 14.79 -8.18 5.52
N ASP A 329 14.38 -8.25 6.78
CA ASP A 329 14.00 -9.50 7.41
C ASP A 329 12.69 -10.07 6.86
N ASP A 330 11.72 -9.22 6.48
CA ASP A 330 10.49 -9.67 5.79
C ASP A 330 10.81 -10.59 4.60
N LEU A 331 11.77 -10.19 3.75
CA LEU A 331 12.17 -10.96 2.58
C LEU A 331 13.07 -12.15 2.95
N ASN A 332 13.96 -12.00 3.94
CA ASN A 332 14.78 -13.11 4.43
C ASN A 332 13.91 -14.25 4.96
N GLN A 333 12.84 -13.94 5.69
CA GLN A 333 11.90 -14.96 6.16
C GLN A 333 11.25 -15.74 5.00
N VAL A 334 10.98 -15.08 3.87
CA VAL A 334 10.49 -15.77 2.66
C VAL A 334 11.56 -16.69 2.10
N TRP A 335 12.80 -16.21 1.94
CA TRP A 335 13.88 -16.97 1.33
C TRP A 335 14.33 -18.17 2.19
N ASP A 336 14.37 -17.99 3.49
CA ASP A 336 14.88 -18.99 4.42
C ASP A 336 13.82 -20.03 4.83
N ASN A 337 12.54 -19.64 4.87
CA ASN A 337 11.51 -20.48 5.48
C ASN A 337 10.40 -20.90 4.51
N LEU A 338 10.06 -20.08 3.50
CA LEU A 338 8.98 -20.41 2.57
C LEU A 338 9.54 -20.98 1.25
N LEU A 339 10.54 -20.34 0.66
CA LEU A 339 11.09 -20.73 -0.64
C LEU A 339 11.56 -22.20 -0.71
N PRO A 340 12.27 -22.74 0.29
CA PRO A 340 12.74 -24.13 0.26
C PRO A 340 11.60 -25.16 0.33
N ALA A 341 10.41 -24.74 0.75
CA ALA A 341 9.28 -25.67 0.92
C ALA A 341 8.56 -25.99 -0.40
N PHE A 342 8.77 -25.21 -1.46
CA PHE A 342 8.16 -25.46 -2.76
C PHE A 342 8.74 -26.72 -3.44
N GLN A 343 7.88 -27.64 -3.81
CA GLN A 343 8.24 -28.87 -4.54
C GLN A 343 7.72 -28.78 -6.00
N PRO A 344 8.42 -29.39 -6.96
CA PRO A 344 8.02 -29.35 -8.37
C PRO A 344 6.77 -30.17 -8.69
N LYS A 345 6.35 -31.05 -7.79
CA LYS A 345 5.18 -31.94 -7.95
C LYS A 345 4.22 -31.75 -6.78
N SER A 346 2.96 -32.10 -6.99
CA SER A 346 1.98 -32.21 -5.91
C SER A 346 2.45 -33.19 -4.84
N LEU A 347 2.09 -32.90 -3.61
CA LEU A 347 2.31 -33.75 -2.44
C LEU A 347 1.08 -34.62 -2.19
N ASN A 348 1.26 -35.69 -1.43
CA ASN A 348 0.12 -36.47 -0.93
C ASN A 348 -0.78 -35.58 -0.08
N PRO A 349 -2.10 -35.69 -0.21
CA PRO A 349 -3.04 -34.94 0.63
C PRO A 349 -2.79 -35.19 2.12
N ASN A 350 -2.77 -34.11 2.91
CA ASN A 350 -2.67 -34.16 4.36
C ASN A 350 -3.85 -33.40 5.01
N PRO A 351 -5.06 -34.00 5.10
CA PRO A 351 -6.25 -33.32 5.63
C PRO A 351 -6.07 -32.81 7.05
N LYS A 352 -5.26 -33.47 7.89
CA LYS A 352 -4.99 -33.03 9.25
C LYS A 352 -4.17 -31.74 9.28
N ALA A 353 -3.11 -31.67 8.51
CA ALA A 353 -2.28 -30.48 8.42
C ALA A 353 -3.04 -29.30 7.79
N LEU A 354 -3.81 -29.58 6.73
CA LEU A 354 -4.66 -28.57 6.09
C LEU A 354 -5.70 -28.01 7.09
N ALA A 355 -6.35 -28.85 7.87
CA ALA A 355 -7.30 -28.42 8.89
C ALA A 355 -6.60 -27.55 9.96
N ALA A 356 -5.40 -27.94 10.40
CA ALA A 356 -4.60 -27.17 11.35
C ALA A 356 -4.22 -25.78 10.78
N LEU A 357 -3.74 -25.71 9.54
CA LEU A 357 -3.42 -24.43 8.86
C LEU A 357 -4.66 -23.55 8.74
N ASN A 358 -5.79 -24.10 8.31
CA ASN A 358 -7.05 -23.35 8.19
C ASN A 358 -7.51 -22.79 9.54
N GLN A 359 -7.44 -23.58 10.61
CA GLN A 359 -7.77 -23.13 11.96
C GLN A 359 -6.78 -22.05 12.44
N PHE A 360 -5.49 -22.24 12.17
CA PHE A 360 -4.45 -21.26 12.46
C PHE A 360 -4.74 -19.94 11.76
N ASN A 361 -4.99 -19.94 10.45
CA ASN A 361 -5.30 -18.75 9.66
C ASN A 361 -6.58 -18.04 10.16
N ALA A 362 -7.64 -18.79 10.42
CA ALA A 362 -8.92 -18.24 10.92
C ALA A 362 -8.79 -17.59 12.31
N SER A 363 -7.80 -18.00 13.11
CA SER A 363 -7.56 -17.49 14.45
C SER A 363 -6.70 -16.22 14.48
N ARG A 364 -6.17 -15.76 13.35
CA ARG A 364 -5.27 -14.59 13.30
C ARG A 364 -5.97 -13.33 13.77
N LYS A 365 -5.34 -12.61 14.67
CA LYS A 365 -5.81 -11.34 15.21
C LYS A 365 -4.63 -10.53 15.75
N LEU A 366 -4.75 -9.23 15.72
CA LEU A 366 -3.90 -8.34 16.50
C LEU A 366 -4.52 -8.27 17.90
N GLU A 367 -3.73 -8.54 18.90
CA GLU A 367 -4.20 -8.45 20.28
C GLU A 367 -4.48 -6.99 20.65
N ALA A 368 -5.61 -6.76 21.30
CA ALA A 368 -5.87 -5.46 21.90
C ALA A 368 -4.91 -5.22 23.08
N PRO A 369 -4.53 -3.97 23.36
CA PRO A 369 -3.65 -3.67 24.49
C PRO A 369 -4.16 -4.27 25.80
N THR A 370 -3.31 -4.99 26.51
CA THR A 370 -3.64 -5.63 27.79
C THR A 370 -3.26 -4.76 28.98
N SER A 371 -3.88 -4.93 30.11
CA SER A 371 -3.58 -4.27 31.39
C SER A 371 -3.78 -5.25 32.55
N THR A 372 -2.92 -5.17 33.53
CA THR A 372 -3.11 -5.87 34.82
C THR A 372 -4.07 -5.13 35.75
N ILE A 373 -4.27 -3.83 35.51
CA ILE A 373 -5.19 -3.00 36.28
C ILE A 373 -6.63 -3.35 35.93
N PRO A 374 -7.49 -3.64 36.90
CA PRO A 374 -8.90 -3.90 36.66
C PRO A 374 -9.61 -2.70 36.03
N PHE A 375 -10.76 -2.99 35.41
CA PHE A 375 -11.64 -1.93 34.90
C PHE A 375 -12.04 -0.96 36.02
N LYS A 376 -12.04 0.33 35.74
CA LYS A 376 -12.66 1.38 36.52
C LYS A 376 -13.37 2.38 35.62
N ASN A 377 -14.39 3.05 36.14
CA ASN A 377 -15.07 4.12 35.41
C ASN A 377 -14.10 5.29 35.15
N LEU A 378 -14.10 5.74 33.92
CA LEU A 378 -13.33 6.89 33.48
C LEU A 378 -14.27 7.99 33.03
N GLN A 379 -14.01 9.20 33.48
CA GLN A 379 -14.67 10.41 32.98
C GLN A 379 -13.62 11.51 32.96
N SER A 380 -13.18 11.90 31.79
CA SER A 380 -12.17 12.93 31.66
C SER A 380 -12.41 13.79 30.43
N ASN A 381 -12.06 15.07 30.55
CA ASN A 381 -12.23 16.08 29.52
C ASN A 381 -11.04 17.05 29.61
N ILE A 382 -10.20 17.07 28.60
CA ILE A 382 -9.00 17.89 28.57
C ILE A 382 -8.99 18.81 27.37
N GLN A 383 -8.42 20.00 27.55
CA GLN A 383 -8.01 20.87 26.46
C GLN A 383 -6.52 20.68 26.18
N LEU A 384 -6.15 20.72 24.93
CA LEU A 384 -4.80 20.51 24.46
C LEU A 384 -4.17 21.81 24.00
N GLU A 385 -2.89 22.01 24.29
CA GLU A 385 -2.11 23.09 23.73
C GLU A 385 -1.94 22.92 22.20
N LYS A 386 -1.47 23.97 21.53
CA LYS A 386 -1.25 23.95 20.08
C LYS A 386 -0.32 22.79 19.71
N ASN A 387 -0.78 21.93 18.80
CA ASN A 387 -0.06 20.74 18.38
C ASN A 387 -0.17 20.50 16.87
N GLN A 388 0.71 19.65 16.35
CA GLN A 388 0.80 19.32 14.94
C GLN A 388 -0.38 18.49 14.40
N PHE A 389 -1.21 17.93 15.27
CA PHE A 389 -2.35 17.08 14.88
C PHE A 389 -3.65 17.88 14.76
N ASP A 390 -3.63 19.16 15.10
CA ASP A 390 -4.81 20.04 15.17
C ASP A 390 -5.89 19.59 16.15
N PHE A 391 -5.50 18.81 17.17
CA PHE A 391 -6.40 18.40 18.25
C PHE A 391 -6.52 19.55 19.25
N ALA A 392 -7.77 19.95 19.55
CA ALA A 392 -8.05 21.02 20.50
C ALA A 392 -8.54 20.49 21.85
N ARG A 393 -9.30 19.37 21.82
CA ARG A 393 -9.89 18.78 23.02
C ARG A 393 -10.02 17.27 22.84
N MET A 394 -9.85 16.53 23.94
CA MET A 394 -10.19 15.11 24.01
C MET A 394 -11.05 14.84 25.22
N GLN A 395 -12.08 14.00 25.04
CA GLN A 395 -13.00 13.57 26.08
C GLN A 395 -13.11 12.04 26.03
N ILE A 396 -13.05 11.41 27.19
CA ILE A 396 -13.31 9.96 27.33
C ILE A 396 -14.33 9.75 28.44
N GLY A 397 -15.31 8.89 28.17
CA GLY A 397 -16.29 8.47 29.17
C GLY A 397 -16.59 6.98 29.01
N THR A 398 -16.68 6.24 30.11
CA THR A 398 -16.99 4.83 30.11
C THR A 398 -18.46 4.55 30.38
N LYS A 399 -18.95 3.44 29.76
CA LYS A 399 -20.26 2.85 30.03
C LYS A 399 -20.07 1.32 30.12
N GLY A 400 -19.91 0.80 31.33
CA GLY A 400 -19.38 -0.54 31.53
C GLY A 400 -17.97 -0.62 30.95
N GLU A 401 -17.53 -1.77 30.46
CA GLU A 401 -16.21 -1.96 29.86
C GLU A 401 -16.02 -1.29 28.48
N ALA A 402 -17.07 -0.70 27.90
CA ALA A 402 -16.94 0.14 26.72
C ALA A 402 -16.66 1.60 27.11
N ALA A 403 -15.91 2.28 26.26
CA ALA A 403 -15.70 3.71 26.37
C ALA A 403 -16.02 4.41 25.06
N GLU A 404 -16.34 5.69 25.17
CA GLU A 404 -16.44 6.62 24.06
C GLU A 404 -15.35 7.66 24.16
N LEU A 405 -14.52 7.78 23.13
CA LEU A 405 -13.53 8.84 22.98
C LEU A 405 -14.06 9.86 21.96
N THR A 406 -14.10 11.14 22.33
CA THR A 406 -14.37 12.24 21.43
C THR A 406 -13.11 13.09 21.27
N ILE A 407 -12.61 13.22 20.05
CA ILE A 407 -11.54 14.15 19.66
C ILE A 407 -12.20 15.33 18.95
N THR A 408 -11.97 16.55 19.46
CA THR A 408 -12.41 17.79 18.82
C THR A 408 -11.19 18.46 18.19
N THR A 409 -11.26 18.74 16.90
CA THR A 409 -10.22 19.43 16.16
C THR A 409 -10.34 20.94 16.28
N LYS A 410 -9.34 21.71 15.82
CA LYS A 410 -9.30 23.20 15.94
C LYS A 410 -10.46 23.90 15.23
N ASP A 411 -10.98 23.30 14.15
CA ASP A 411 -12.16 23.76 13.43
C ASP A 411 -13.48 23.41 14.14
N SER A 412 -13.41 22.92 15.39
CA SER A 412 -14.53 22.49 16.22
C SER A 412 -15.25 21.23 15.72
N THR A 413 -14.72 20.52 14.76
CA THR A 413 -15.28 19.24 14.30
C THR A 413 -15.05 18.16 15.38
N LYS A 414 -16.11 17.39 15.67
CA LYS A 414 -16.07 16.31 16.66
C LYS A 414 -16.00 14.96 15.97
N HIS A 415 -15.09 14.12 16.41
CA HIS A 415 -14.89 12.76 15.95
C HIS A 415 -15.02 11.81 17.14
N THR A 416 -16.01 10.94 17.08
CA THR A 416 -16.32 10.03 18.21
C THR A 416 -15.92 8.60 17.84
N PHE A 417 -15.26 7.92 18.81
CA PHE A 417 -14.73 6.57 18.67
C PHE A 417 -15.27 5.67 19.79
N LYS A 418 -15.73 4.50 19.41
CA LYS A 418 -16.07 3.43 20.36
C LYS A 418 -14.79 2.66 20.71
N LEU A 419 -14.54 2.48 21.98
CA LEU A 419 -13.38 1.77 22.51
C LEU A 419 -13.82 0.58 23.35
N GLY A 420 -13.14 -0.56 23.21
CA GLY A 420 -13.30 -1.71 24.10
C GLY A 420 -12.19 -1.74 25.16
N PHE A 421 -12.51 -2.16 26.37
CA PHE A 421 -11.52 -2.43 27.42
C PHE A 421 -10.81 -3.75 27.12
N ARG A 422 -9.51 -3.70 26.75
CA ARG A 422 -8.73 -4.87 26.31
C ARG A 422 -9.34 -5.65 25.14
N THR A 423 -10.24 -5.03 24.40
CA THR A 423 -10.92 -5.57 23.23
C THR A 423 -11.03 -4.49 22.16
N TRP A 424 -11.40 -4.87 20.94
CA TRP A 424 -11.57 -3.91 19.87
C TRP A 424 -13.04 -3.46 19.76
N GLY A 425 -13.32 -2.17 19.99
CA GLY A 425 -14.56 -1.53 19.57
C GLY A 425 -14.40 -1.01 18.14
N THR A 426 -15.36 -1.24 17.25
CA THR A 426 -15.25 -0.87 15.83
C THR A 426 -16.25 0.20 15.44
N GLY A 427 -15.94 0.97 14.39
CA GLY A 427 -16.81 2.01 13.84
C GLY A 427 -16.24 2.68 12.61
N LYS A 428 -16.86 3.81 12.25
CA LYS A 428 -16.42 4.68 11.15
C LYS A 428 -16.18 6.10 11.65
N THR A 429 -15.19 6.77 11.05
CA THR A 429 -14.84 8.15 11.38
C THR A 429 -14.45 8.95 10.13
N ASN A 430 -14.66 10.27 10.18
CA ASN A 430 -14.14 11.18 9.17
C ASN A 430 -12.76 11.76 9.54
N LEU A 431 -12.24 11.48 10.74
CA LEU A 431 -10.87 11.81 11.11
C LEU A 431 -9.91 10.83 10.42
N ALA A 432 -9.03 11.36 9.58
CA ALA A 432 -7.99 10.55 8.97
C ALA A 432 -7.02 9.99 10.03
N GLY A 433 -6.57 8.76 9.84
CA GLY A 433 -5.57 8.11 10.68
C GLY A 433 -4.18 8.72 10.53
N PRO A 434 -3.19 8.16 11.25
CA PRO A 434 -1.80 8.57 11.08
C PRO A 434 -1.36 8.32 9.64
N TYR A 435 -0.62 9.29 9.07
CA TYR A 435 -0.23 9.23 7.67
C TYR A 435 1.17 9.84 7.47
N MET A 436 2.09 9.05 6.93
CA MET A 436 3.50 9.43 6.77
C MET A 436 3.69 10.71 5.93
N LEU A 437 2.81 10.95 4.96
CA LEU A 437 2.84 12.12 4.08
C LEU A 437 1.78 13.17 4.45
N ARG A 438 1.40 13.26 5.72
CA ARG A 438 0.37 14.20 6.20
C ARG A 438 0.61 15.65 5.75
N ALA A 439 1.87 16.06 5.67
CA ALA A 439 2.26 17.38 5.18
C ALA A 439 2.07 17.53 3.66
N ALA A 440 1.83 16.44 2.91
CA ALA A 440 1.49 16.53 1.51
C ALA A 440 0.14 17.23 1.34
N ARG A 441 0.02 18.05 0.29
CA ARG A 441 -1.22 18.75 -0.04
C ARG A 441 -2.18 17.82 -0.81
N VAL A 442 -2.48 16.66 -0.23
CA VAL A 442 -3.44 15.69 -0.76
C VAL A 442 -4.74 15.77 0.01
N ASP A 443 -5.85 15.63 -0.67
CA ASP A 443 -7.17 15.68 -0.07
C ASP A 443 -7.60 14.29 0.43
N LEU A 444 -7.22 13.96 1.67
CA LEU A 444 -7.64 12.73 2.33
C LEU A 444 -9.12 12.76 2.77
N ALA A 445 -9.72 13.94 2.94
CA ALA A 445 -11.12 14.06 3.36
C ALA A 445 -12.08 13.40 2.36
N LYS A 446 -11.75 13.41 1.07
CA LYS A 446 -12.52 12.71 0.03
C LYS A 446 -12.48 11.18 0.15
N LYS A 447 -11.64 10.63 1.01
CA LYS A 447 -11.52 9.18 1.25
C LYS A 447 -12.34 8.70 2.46
N ALA A 448 -12.86 9.63 3.27
CA ALA A 448 -13.73 9.32 4.40
C ALA A 448 -15.10 8.76 3.94
N PRO A 449 -15.82 8.00 4.79
CA PRO A 449 -15.42 7.64 6.15
C PRO A 449 -14.42 6.48 6.18
N PHE A 450 -13.51 6.52 7.17
CA PHE A 450 -12.51 5.48 7.43
C PHE A 450 -13.05 4.46 8.43
N ASP A 451 -12.79 3.18 8.21
CA ASP A 451 -13.08 2.12 9.18
C ASP A 451 -11.98 2.09 10.25
N TYR A 452 -12.36 1.95 11.53
CA TYR A 452 -11.41 1.89 12.63
C TYR A 452 -11.74 0.80 13.65
N ALA A 453 -10.72 0.40 14.42
CA ALA A 453 -10.84 -0.33 15.67
C ALA A 453 -10.17 0.46 16.80
N GLY A 454 -10.87 0.61 17.91
CA GLY A 454 -10.39 1.34 19.09
C GLY A 454 -10.34 0.46 20.32
N SER A 455 -9.29 0.58 21.11
CA SER A 455 -9.14 -0.11 22.39
C SER A 455 -8.54 0.83 23.42
N TYR A 456 -8.78 0.54 24.71
CA TYR A 456 -8.11 1.23 25.78
C TYR A 456 -7.69 0.28 26.89
N ARG A 457 -6.67 0.69 27.64
CA ARG A 457 -6.23 0.05 28.88
C ARG A 457 -5.89 1.08 29.94
N ILE A 458 -6.02 0.70 31.19
CA ILE A 458 -5.62 1.51 32.33
C ILE A 458 -4.19 1.14 32.66
N LEU A 459 -3.32 2.14 32.77
CA LEU A 459 -1.89 1.96 33.09
C LEU A 459 -1.64 2.06 34.59
N ASP A 460 -2.30 3.03 35.24
CA ASP A 460 -2.28 3.30 36.68
C ASP A 460 -3.54 4.09 37.09
N ASP A 461 -3.56 4.60 38.31
CA ASP A 461 -4.72 5.32 38.83
C ASP A 461 -5.08 6.60 38.09
N GLN A 462 -4.15 7.18 37.34
CA GLN A 462 -4.30 8.48 36.70
C GLN A 462 -4.02 8.43 35.19
N SER A 463 -3.59 7.28 34.65
CA SER A 463 -3.12 7.16 33.28
C SER A 463 -3.88 6.12 32.50
N VAL A 464 -4.21 6.47 31.25
CA VAL A 464 -4.92 5.62 30.29
C VAL A 464 -4.18 5.62 28.95
N GLU A 465 -4.07 4.44 28.35
CA GLU A 465 -3.60 4.31 26.98
C GLU A 465 -4.76 3.93 26.05
N ILE A 466 -4.85 4.63 24.92
CA ILE A 466 -5.87 4.47 23.89
C ILE A 466 -5.17 4.14 22.59
N THR A 467 -5.59 3.07 21.92
CA THR A 467 -5.10 2.69 20.58
C THR A 467 -6.24 2.80 19.57
N LEU A 468 -5.98 3.53 18.47
CA LEU A 468 -6.89 3.64 17.32
C LEU A 468 -6.19 3.11 16.07
N ARG A 469 -6.68 2.00 15.52
CA ARG A 469 -6.24 1.40 14.25
C ARG A 469 -7.20 1.76 13.13
N TYR A 470 -6.67 1.99 11.95
CA TYR A 470 -7.44 2.26 10.74
C TYR A 470 -7.25 1.13 9.74
N PHE A 471 -8.34 0.53 9.24
CA PHE A 471 -8.26 -0.68 8.40
C PHE A 471 -7.65 -0.39 7.01
N GLU A 472 -7.77 0.85 6.56
CA GLU A 472 -7.18 1.29 5.29
C GLU A 472 -5.72 1.72 5.41
N SER A 473 -5.16 1.73 6.61
CA SER A 473 -3.78 2.17 6.88
C SER A 473 -2.99 1.07 7.58
N PRO A 474 -1.69 0.91 7.30
CA PRO A 474 -0.83 0.10 8.13
C PRO A 474 -0.69 0.67 9.55
N HIS A 475 -0.94 1.96 9.75
CA HIS A 475 -0.61 2.67 10.97
C HIS A 475 -1.75 2.79 11.96
N HIS A 476 -1.37 3.02 13.22
CA HIS A 476 -2.29 3.30 14.32
C HIS A 476 -1.83 4.49 15.16
N TRP A 477 -2.76 5.11 15.87
CA TRP A 477 -2.47 6.04 16.95
C TRP A 477 -2.41 5.32 18.27
N THR A 478 -1.41 5.66 19.11
CA THR A 478 -1.41 5.38 20.55
C THR A 478 -1.38 6.69 21.30
N PHE A 479 -2.39 6.94 22.12
CA PHE A 479 -2.49 8.09 22.99
C PHE A 479 -2.28 7.64 24.43
N THR A 480 -1.21 8.11 25.07
CA THR A 480 -1.00 7.89 26.49
C THR A 480 -1.41 9.16 27.24
N TRP A 481 -2.54 9.08 27.90
CA TRP A 481 -3.09 10.19 28.67
C TRP A 481 -2.58 10.13 30.11
N LYS A 482 -1.88 11.16 30.55
CA LYS A 482 -1.35 11.35 31.90
C LYS A 482 -1.90 12.66 32.48
N PRO A 483 -1.78 12.92 33.80
CA PRO A 483 -2.39 14.12 34.43
C PRO A 483 -2.08 15.46 33.81
N GLU A 484 -0.86 15.64 33.28
CA GLU A 484 -0.39 16.95 32.75
C GLU A 484 -0.01 16.90 31.28
N VAL A 485 0.04 15.71 30.66
CA VAL A 485 0.55 15.56 29.29
C VAL A 485 -0.17 14.43 28.55
N MET A 486 -0.43 14.66 27.27
CA MET A 486 -0.82 13.63 26.31
C MET A 486 0.40 13.27 25.49
N GLU A 487 0.79 12.00 25.50
CA GLU A 487 1.80 11.45 24.60
C GLU A 487 1.12 10.80 23.40
N VAL A 488 1.53 11.15 22.20
CA VAL A 488 0.99 10.62 20.95
C VAL A 488 2.10 9.90 20.19
N VAL A 489 1.88 8.65 19.85
CA VAL A 489 2.83 7.80 19.15
C VAL A 489 2.19 7.22 17.90
N ASN A 490 2.96 7.09 16.84
CA ASN A 490 2.70 6.29 15.66
C ASN A 490 4.02 5.66 15.17
N SER A 491 3.97 4.81 14.16
CA SER A 491 5.12 3.98 13.72
C SER A 491 6.22 4.72 12.95
N PHE A 492 6.00 5.96 12.54
CA PHE A 492 6.91 6.69 11.62
C PHE A 492 7.32 8.08 12.11
N GLU A 493 6.77 8.54 13.21
CA GLU A 493 7.14 9.82 13.83
C GLU A 493 7.66 9.57 15.24
N PRO A 494 8.61 10.37 15.72
CA PRO A 494 8.97 10.34 17.13
C PRO A 494 7.76 10.61 18.02
N SER A 495 7.76 10.03 19.22
CA SER A 495 6.75 10.32 20.24
C SER A 495 6.58 11.83 20.42
N THR A 496 5.34 12.30 20.31
CA THR A 496 4.99 13.71 20.48
C THR A 496 4.28 13.90 21.81
N LYS A 497 4.82 14.79 22.65
CA LYS A 497 4.17 15.22 23.89
C LYS A 497 3.36 16.49 23.63
N ILE A 498 2.10 16.46 24.03
CA ILE A 498 1.18 17.59 23.96
C ILE A 498 0.83 17.96 25.39
N GLU A 499 1.18 19.18 25.81
CA GLU A 499 0.83 19.69 27.12
C GLU A 499 -0.68 19.95 27.21
N LEU A 500 -1.23 19.72 28.39
CA LEU A 500 -2.61 20.01 28.70
C LEU A 500 -2.73 21.47 29.12
N LYS A 501 -3.78 22.16 28.65
CA LYS A 501 -4.07 23.51 29.13
C LYS A 501 -4.46 23.44 30.59
N LYS A 502 -3.81 24.25 31.42
CA LYS A 502 -4.25 24.47 32.80
C LYS A 502 -5.64 25.09 32.75
N MET A 503 -6.59 24.47 33.42
CA MET A 503 -7.93 25.03 33.61
C MET A 503 -7.92 26.10 34.69
#